data_06706028a95c9517e42c6d8bdd6422f1
#
_entry.id   06706028a95c9517e42c6d8bdd6422f1
#
_cell.length_a   1.000
_cell.length_b   1.000
_cell.length_c   1.000
_cell.angle_alpha   90.00
_cell.angle_beta   90.00
_cell.angle_gamma   90.00
#
_symmetry.space_group_name_H-M   'P 1'
#
loop_
_entity.id
_entity.type
_entity.pdbx_description
1 polymer ?
#
loop_
_entity_poly.entity_id
_entity_poly.type
_entity_poly.pdbx_seq_one_letter_code
_entity_poly.pdbx_strand_id
1 'polypeptide(L)'
;DLRVAGDKAWFRVPVASLGFALDGWTIHRAQNLLGGALARNMLIANQRVTASQAAAVGFIIPVKNPAQAEEFAYEVSRLAPLAMQQLKTALNAQDATYQLSADAQALFDACWSSTDIKEAKQARAERRAPIFHGR
;
A
#
# COMPACT_ATOMS: atom_id res chain seq x y z
N ASP A 1 -2.80 11.16 2.00
CA ASP A 1 -3.99 11.28 2.85
C ASP A 1 -5.28 10.95 2.07
N LEU A 2 -5.76 11.85 1.20
CA LEU A 2 -6.94 11.62 0.38
C LEU A 2 -6.56 11.03 -0.98
N ARG A 3 -7.41 10.17 -1.53
CA ARG A 3 -7.19 9.51 -2.82
C ARG A 3 -8.46 9.56 -3.63
N VAL A 4 -8.36 10.02 -4.86
CA VAL A 4 -9.43 9.95 -5.85
C VAL A 4 -9.03 9.02 -6.97
N ALA A 5 -9.96 8.23 -7.51
CA ALA A 5 -9.66 7.34 -8.61
C ALA A 5 -10.88 7.05 -9.47
N GLY A 6 -10.67 6.83 -10.76
CA GLY A 6 -11.70 6.37 -11.69
C GLY A 6 -11.96 4.86 -11.58
N ASP A 7 -13.04 4.41 -12.19
CA ASP A 7 -13.57 3.03 -12.14
C ASP A 7 -12.61 1.95 -12.65
N LYS A 8 -11.69 2.31 -13.56
CA LYS A 8 -10.68 1.41 -14.15
C LYS A 8 -9.39 1.30 -13.33
N ALA A 9 -9.26 2.09 -12.25
CA ALA A 9 -8.08 2.04 -11.39
C ALA A 9 -7.99 0.71 -10.62
N TRP A 10 -6.76 0.31 -10.34
CA TRP A 10 -6.46 -0.81 -9.46
C TRP A 10 -5.16 -0.55 -8.70
N PHE A 11 -5.00 -1.21 -7.58
CA PHE A 11 -3.88 -1.04 -6.66
C PHE A 11 -3.22 -2.39 -6.38
N ARG A 12 -1.91 -2.42 -6.28
CA ARG A 12 -1.15 -3.61 -5.91
C ARG A 12 0.21 -3.22 -5.33
N VAL A 13 0.62 -3.95 -4.33
CA VAL A 13 1.99 -3.90 -3.78
C VAL A 13 2.60 -5.29 -3.96
N PRO A 14 3.41 -5.53 -5.00
CA PRO A 14 3.80 -6.87 -5.45
C PRO A 14 5.00 -7.45 -4.69
N VAL A 15 5.09 -7.26 -3.38
CA VAL A 15 6.26 -7.61 -2.55
C VAL A 15 6.61 -9.08 -2.61
N ALA A 16 5.61 -9.97 -2.45
CA ALA A 16 5.82 -11.42 -2.47
C ALA A 16 6.35 -11.91 -3.82
N SER A 17 5.87 -11.33 -4.94
CA SER A 17 6.37 -11.69 -6.27
C SER A 17 7.72 -11.07 -6.63
N LEU A 18 8.19 -10.12 -5.85
CA LEU A 18 9.49 -9.46 -6.02
C LEU A 18 10.53 -9.94 -5.00
N GLY A 19 10.15 -10.86 -4.09
CA GLY A 19 11.04 -11.49 -3.13
C GLY A 19 11.57 -10.56 -2.04
N PHE A 20 10.86 -9.48 -1.70
CA PHE A 20 11.26 -8.60 -0.60
C PHE A 20 10.16 -8.40 0.45
N ALA A 21 10.55 -7.91 1.61
CA ALA A 21 9.67 -7.66 2.74
C ALA A 21 9.36 -6.17 2.91
N LEU A 22 8.29 -5.88 3.63
CA LEU A 22 7.90 -4.54 4.05
C LEU A 22 8.16 -4.36 5.55
N ASP A 23 8.49 -3.13 5.91
CA ASP A 23 8.57 -2.70 7.30
C ASP A 23 7.20 -2.71 8.00
N GLY A 24 7.23 -2.68 9.34
CA GLY A 24 6.03 -2.76 10.15
C GLY A 24 5.06 -1.61 9.93
N TRP A 25 5.58 -0.39 9.73
CA TRP A 25 4.75 0.77 9.47
C TRP A 25 3.95 0.62 8.16
N THR A 26 4.60 0.18 7.08
CA THR A 26 3.96 -0.02 5.78
C THR A 26 2.86 -1.08 5.86
N ILE A 27 3.12 -2.22 6.55
CA ILE A 27 2.13 -3.29 6.74
C ILE A 27 0.93 -2.79 7.54
N HIS A 28 1.19 -2.13 8.67
CA HIS A 28 0.16 -1.56 9.54
C HIS A 28 -0.67 -0.52 8.79
N ARG A 29 -0.03 0.38 8.06
CA ARG A 29 -0.70 1.39 7.23
C ARG A 29 -1.60 0.77 6.17
N ALA A 30 -1.13 -0.28 5.49
CA ALA A 30 -1.95 -1.00 4.51
C ALA A 30 -3.19 -1.64 5.15
N GLN A 31 -3.04 -2.23 6.35
CA GLN A 31 -4.18 -2.81 7.10
C GLN A 31 -5.19 -1.74 7.53
N ASN A 32 -4.73 -0.59 8.01
CA ASN A 32 -5.61 0.50 8.43
C ASN A 32 -6.38 1.12 7.26
N LEU A 33 -5.75 1.21 6.09
CA LEU A 33 -6.36 1.84 4.92
C LEU A 33 -7.29 0.90 4.12
N LEU A 34 -6.98 -0.40 4.07
CA LEU A 34 -7.68 -1.38 3.23
C LEU A 34 -8.51 -2.38 4.05
N GLY A 35 -8.32 -2.40 5.36
CA GLY A 35 -8.79 -3.49 6.21
C GLY A 35 -7.93 -4.75 6.05
N GLY A 36 -7.96 -5.61 7.08
CA GLY A 36 -7.06 -6.76 7.17
C GLY A 36 -7.21 -7.79 6.05
N ALA A 37 -8.42 -8.00 5.52
CA ALA A 37 -8.67 -8.98 4.46
C ALA A 37 -8.07 -8.52 3.11
N LEU A 38 -8.38 -7.31 2.66
CA LEU A 38 -7.84 -6.79 1.39
C LEU A 38 -6.33 -6.59 1.45
N ALA A 39 -5.79 -6.14 2.59
CA ALA A 39 -4.35 -6.02 2.78
C ALA A 39 -3.65 -7.37 2.62
N ARG A 40 -4.18 -8.46 3.21
CA ARG A 40 -3.63 -9.82 3.03
C ARG A 40 -3.72 -10.32 1.60
N ASN A 41 -4.85 -10.10 0.93
CA ASN A 41 -5.01 -10.47 -0.47
C ASN A 41 -4.00 -9.74 -1.36
N MET A 42 -3.76 -8.46 -1.12
CA MET A 42 -2.80 -7.67 -1.88
C MET A 42 -1.34 -8.05 -1.57
N LEU A 43 -0.96 -8.14 -0.30
CA LEU A 43 0.44 -8.31 0.12
C LEU A 43 0.91 -9.77 0.02
N ILE A 44 0.09 -10.74 0.46
CA ILE A 44 0.46 -12.15 0.52
C ILE A 44 0.09 -12.85 -0.79
N ALA A 45 -1.16 -12.71 -1.26
CA ALA A 45 -1.62 -13.37 -2.46
C ALA A 45 -1.33 -12.60 -3.76
N ASN A 46 -0.65 -11.44 -3.66
CA ASN A 46 -0.26 -10.60 -4.80
C ASN A 46 -1.45 -10.17 -5.69
N GLN A 47 -2.65 -10.10 -5.11
CA GLN A 47 -3.88 -9.74 -5.82
C GLN A 47 -3.96 -8.24 -6.08
N ARG A 48 -4.65 -7.87 -7.15
CA ARG A 48 -5.04 -6.48 -7.41
C ARG A 48 -6.27 -6.15 -6.57
N VAL A 49 -6.27 -4.97 -5.97
CA VAL A 49 -7.46 -4.36 -5.36
C VAL A 49 -8.08 -3.45 -6.43
N THR A 50 -9.29 -3.76 -6.85
CA THR A 50 -10.00 -2.97 -7.86
C THR A 50 -10.50 -1.65 -7.29
N ALA A 51 -10.84 -0.67 -8.17
CA ALA A 51 -11.44 0.60 -7.75
C ALA A 51 -12.72 0.38 -6.92
N SER A 52 -13.56 -0.58 -7.32
CA SER A 52 -14.79 -0.91 -6.59
C SER A 52 -14.51 -1.43 -5.17
N GLN A 53 -13.55 -2.36 -5.02
CA GLN A 53 -13.14 -2.86 -3.69
C GLN A 53 -12.51 -1.76 -2.84
N ALA A 54 -11.68 -0.91 -3.44
CA ALA A 54 -11.03 0.21 -2.76
C ALA A 54 -12.05 1.26 -2.29
N ALA A 55 -13.08 1.56 -3.10
CA ALA A 55 -14.16 2.46 -2.74
C ALA A 55 -15.04 1.87 -1.63
N ALA A 56 -15.34 0.57 -1.68
CA ALA A 56 -16.16 -0.11 -0.67
C ALA A 56 -15.59 -0.04 0.76
N VAL A 57 -14.26 0.08 0.90
CA VAL A 57 -13.59 0.24 2.19
C VAL A 57 -13.15 1.68 2.47
N GLY A 58 -13.55 2.64 1.64
CA GLY A 58 -13.20 4.06 1.82
C GLY A 58 -11.74 4.41 1.50
N PHE A 59 -10.98 3.50 0.88
CA PHE A 59 -9.60 3.76 0.50
C PHE A 59 -9.47 4.83 -0.58
N ILE A 60 -10.44 4.91 -1.48
CA ILE A 60 -10.55 5.95 -2.50
C ILE A 60 -11.93 6.63 -2.46
N ILE A 61 -11.97 7.83 -2.98
CA ILE A 61 -13.17 8.56 -3.37
C ILE A 61 -13.34 8.34 -4.87
N PRO A 62 -14.39 7.64 -5.33
CA PRO A 62 -14.58 7.38 -6.75
C PRO A 62 -14.96 8.65 -7.51
N VAL A 63 -14.34 8.87 -8.67
CA VAL A 63 -14.64 9.98 -9.57
C VAL A 63 -14.84 9.45 -10.99
N LYS A 64 -15.72 10.11 -11.76
CA LYS A 64 -16.05 9.70 -13.14
C LYS A 64 -15.08 10.27 -14.18
N ASN A 65 -14.47 11.41 -13.87
CA ASN A 65 -13.59 12.13 -14.79
C ASN A 65 -12.62 13.04 -14.01
N PRO A 66 -11.57 13.58 -14.65
CA PRO A 66 -10.61 14.48 -14.01
C PRO A 66 -11.25 15.76 -13.43
N ALA A 67 -12.29 16.31 -14.06
CA ALA A 67 -12.92 17.53 -13.55
C ALA A 67 -13.54 17.33 -12.16
N GLN A 68 -14.14 16.16 -11.89
CA GLN A 68 -14.62 15.84 -10.54
C GLN A 68 -13.49 15.71 -9.51
N ALA A 69 -12.31 15.25 -9.92
CA ALA A 69 -11.14 15.21 -9.03
C ALA A 69 -10.64 16.63 -8.70
N GLU A 70 -10.63 17.53 -9.68
CA GLU A 70 -10.28 18.94 -9.51
C GLU A 70 -11.28 19.66 -8.61
N GLU A 71 -12.57 19.44 -8.84
CA GLU A 71 -13.66 20.00 -8.01
C GLU A 71 -13.50 19.56 -6.55
N PHE A 72 -13.30 18.25 -6.31
CA PHE A 72 -13.05 17.73 -4.97
C PHE A 72 -11.82 18.37 -4.31
N ALA A 73 -10.71 18.50 -5.04
CA ALA A 73 -9.50 19.11 -4.53
C ALA A 73 -9.73 20.61 -4.20
N TYR A 74 -10.51 21.30 -5.04
CA TYR A 74 -10.87 22.68 -4.81
C TYR A 74 -11.75 22.83 -3.55
N GLU A 75 -12.76 21.99 -3.36
CA GLU A 75 -13.59 21.99 -2.14
C GLU A 75 -12.75 21.78 -0.89
N VAL A 76 -11.85 20.78 -0.90
CA VAL A 76 -10.93 20.51 0.23
C VAL A 76 -10.01 21.69 0.50
N SER A 77 -9.52 22.37 -0.53
CA SER A 77 -8.61 23.53 -0.38
C SER A 77 -9.27 24.74 0.33
N ARG A 78 -10.60 24.80 0.37
CA ARG A 78 -11.36 25.87 1.04
C ARG A 78 -11.65 25.59 2.52
N LEU A 79 -11.30 24.41 3.02
CA LEU A 79 -11.48 24.07 4.43
C LEU A 79 -10.45 24.79 5.30
N ALA A 80 -10.74 24.89 6.61
CA ALA A 80 -9.90 25.60 7.56
C ALA A 80 -8.48 24.99 7.66
N PRO A 81 -7.41 25.70 7.23
CA PRO A 81 -6.07 25.11 7.11
C PRO A 81 -5.51 24.59 8.43
N LEU A 82 -5.68 25.31 9.53
CA LEU A 82 -5.19 24.90 10.86
C LEU A 82 -5.90 23.64 11.36
N ALA A 83 -7.21 23.51 11.11
CA ALA A 83 -7.96 22.30 11.46
C ALA A 83 -7.46 21.09 10.64
N MET A 84 -7.24 21.28 9.32
CA MET A 84 -6.70 20.22 8.47
C MET A 84 -5.29 19.79 8.90
N GLN A 85 -4.42 20.75 9.23
CA GLN A 85 -3.07 20.44 9.74
C GLN A 85 -3.13 19.66 11.04
N GLN A 86 -3.96 20.07 12.00
CA GLN A 86 -4.11 19.37 13.27
C GLN A 86 -4.62 17.94 13.05
N LEU A 87 -5.69 17.75 12.29
CA LEU A 87 -6.26 16.43 11.99
C LEU A 87 -5.26 15.52 11.29
N LYS A 88 -4.57 16.01 10.27
CA LYS A 88 -3.53 15.25 9.56
C LYS A 88 -2.39 14.85 10.50
N THR A 89 -1.90 15.76 11.32
CA THR A 89 -0.82 15.49 12.28
C THR A 89 -1.25 14.43 13.28
N ALA A 90 -2.45 14.55 13.86
CA ALA A 90 -2.96 13.58 14.83
C ALA A 90 -3.19 12.20 14.23
N LEU A 91 -3.76 12.11 13.02
CA LEU A 91 -3.99 10.84 12.33
C LEU A 91 -2.68 10.14 11.96
N ASN A 92 -1.67 10.89 11.52
CA ASN A 92 -0.38 10.31 11.15
C ASN A 92 0.47 9.92 12.36
N ALA A 93 0.30 10.57 13.51
CA ALA A 93 1.03 10.24 14.73
C ALA A 93 0.69 8.83 15.26
N GLN A 94 -0.54 8.35 15.04
CA GLN A 94 -0.96 7.02 15.47
C GLN A 94 -0.25 5.88 14.73
N ASP A 95 0.17 6.12 13.49
CA ASP A 95 0.90 5.11 12.70
C ASP A 95 2.41 5.08 13.00
N ALA A 96 2.96 6.14 13.59
CA ALA A 96 4.41 6.32 13.73
C ALA A 96 5.06 5.41 14.77
N THR A 97 4.28 4.73 15.63
CA THR A 97 4.79 3.93 16.76
C THR A 97 4.79 2.42 16.48
N TYR A 98 4.33 1.98 15.30
CA TYR A 98 4.27 0.56 15.00
C TYR A 98 5.66 -0.03 14.73
N GLN A 99 6.02 -1.04 15.51
CA GLN A 99 7.27 -1.80 15.35
C GLN A 99 6.97 -3.27 15.06
N LEU A 100 7.83 -3.91 14.27
CA LEU A 100 7.79 -5.34 14.06
C LEU A 100 8.16 -6.08 15.38
N SER A 101 7.57 -7.26 15.59
CA SER A 101 8.09 -8.19 16.61
C SER A 101 9.50 -8.64 16.21
N ALA A 102 10.28 -9.15 17.18
CA ALA A 102 11.64 -9.63 16.92
C ALA A 102 11.68 -10.68 15.80
N ASP A 103 10.73 -11.63 15.78
CA ASP A 103 10.64 -12.66 14.75
C ASP A 103 10.31 -12.06 13.38
N ALA A 104 9.39 -11.10 13.31
CA ALA A 104 9.05 -10.43 12.06
C ALA A 104 10.19 -9.55 11.55
N GLN A 105 10.98 -8.94 12.43
CA GLN A 105 12.17 -8.19 12.04
C GLN A 105 13.25 -9.10 11.48
N ALA A 106 13.49 -10.26 12.10
CA ALA A 106 14.44 -11.24 11.59
C ALA A 106 14.06 -11.74 10.18
N LEU A 107 12.76 -11.99 9.94
CA LEU A 107 12.27 -12.35 8.62
C LEU A 107 12.39 -11.21 7.61
N PHE A 108 12.17 -9.97 8.03
CA PHE A 108 12.40 -8.79 7.19
C PHE A 108 13.86 -8.72 6.73
N ASP A 109 14.81 -8.84 7.66
CA ASP A 109 16.24 -8.80 7.37
C ASP A 109 16.66 -9.96 6.46
N ALA A 110 16.13 -11.17 6.70
CA ALA A 110 16.35 -12.34 5.86
C ALA A 110 15.86 -12.14 4.42
N CYS A 111 14.67 -11.58 4.21
CA CYS A 111 14.17 -11.27 2.88
C CYS A 111 15.10 -10.34 2.09
N TRP A 112 15.56 -9.26 2.71
CA TRP A 112 16.43 -8.27 2.05
C TRP A 112 17.84 -8.77 1.75
N SER A 113 18.31 -9.78 2.48
CA SER A 113 19.60 -10.45 2.26
C SER A 113 19.53 -11.70 1.39
N SER A 114 18.32 -12.15 1.03
CA SER A 114 18.07 -13.42 0.33
C SER A 114 18.59 -13.46 -1.11
N THR A 115 18.77 -14.68 -1.61
CA THR A 115 19.01 -14.90 -3.05
C THR A 115 17.75 -14.68 -3.89
N ASP A 116 16.56 -14.77 -3.29
CA ASP A 116 15.28 -14.60 -3.96
C ASP A 116 15.07 -13.18 -4.48
N ILE A 117 15.58 -12.16 -3.78
CA ILE A 117 15.52 -10.78 -4.27
C ILE A 117 16.42 -10.56 -5.51
N LYS A 118 17.55 -11.28 -5.57
CA LYS A 118 18.45 -11.25 -6.73
C LYS A 118 17.81 -11.95 -7.91
N GLU A 119 17.22 -13.13 -7.66
CA GLU A 119 16.46 -13.90 -8.66
C GLU A 119 15.29 -13.07 -9.22
N ALA A 120 14.52 -12.38 -8.37
CA ALA A 120 13.43 -11.53 -8.82
C ALA A 120 13.90 -10.42 -9.77
N LYS A 121 15.04 -9.78 -9.49
CA LYS A 121 15.64 -8.76 -10.35
C LYS A 121 16.08 -9.35 -11.69
N GLN A 122 16.74 -10.51 -11.66
CA GLN A 122 17.22 -11.19 -12.86
C GLN A 122 16.05 -11.66 -13.73
N ALA A 123 15.06 -12.34 -13.13
CA ALA A 123 13.87 -12.82 -13.84
C ALA A 123 13.10 -11.70 -14.53
N ARG A 124 13.02 -10.52 -13.87
CA ARG A 124 12.42 -9.32 -14.47
C ARG A 124 13.20 -8.83 -15.69
N ALA A 125 14.54 -8.79 -15.61
CA ALA A 125 15.39 -8.40 -16.74
C ALA A 125 15.24 -9.38 -17.92
N GLU A 126 15.13 -10.67 -17.62
CA GLU A 126 14.98 -11.76 -18.59
C GLU A 126 13.52 -11.97 -19.05
N ARG A 127 12.56 -11.22 -18.49
CA ARG A 127 11.11 -11.30 -18.79
C ARG A 127 10.53 -12.71 -18.56
N ARG A 128 11.00 -13.43 -17.56
CA ARG A 128 10.50 -14.73 -17.11
C ARG A 128 9.92 -14.68 -15.71
N ALA A 129 9.23 -15.73 -15.32
CA ALA A 129 8.82 -15.92 -13.94
C ALA A 129 10.04 -16.23 -13.04
N PRO A 130 10.13 -15.64 -11.82
CA PRO A 130 11.16 -15.98 -10.85
C PRO A 130 10.91 -17.36 -10.22
N ILE A 131 12.00 -18.01 -9.79
CA ILE A 131 11.96 -19.27 -9.04
C ILE A 131 12.55 -18.99 -7.66
N PHE A 132 11.71 -19.00 -6.63
CA PHE A 132 12.09 -18.69 -5.26
C PHE A 132 12.44 -19.93 -4.45
N HIS A 133 13.44 -19.84 -3.59
CA HIS A 133 13.96 -20.92 -2.76
C HIS A 133 13.89 -20.65 -1.25
N GLY A 134 13.48 -19.43 -0.84
CA GLY A 134 13.36 -19.03 0.56
C GLY A 134 14.70 -18.86 1.28
N ARG A 135 15.76 -18.48 0.57
CA ARG A 135 17.11 -18.33 1.13
C ARG A 135 17.93 -17.20 0.48
#